data_3f0abafaa11a3fa05bbea3fc21831423
#
_entry.id   3f0abafaa11a3fa05bbea3fc21831423
#
_cell.length_a   1.000
_cell.length_b   1.000
_cell.length_c   1.000
_cell.angle_alpha   90.00
_cell.angle_beta   90.00
_cell.angle_gamma   90.00
#
_symmetry.space_group_name_H-M   'P 1'
#
loop_
_entity.id
_entity.type
_entity.pdbx_description
1 polymer ?
#
loop_
_entity_poly.entity_id
_entity_poly.type
_entity_poly.pdbx_seq_one_letter_code
_entity_poly.pdbx_strand_id
1 'polypeptide(L)'
;MKPVSHALIWHWGAPAVVVHQFPVRHATPQAVAEALAAGRSTEVVTGHIGLDTYIEQGGYRLLQQCHAGERSADSVIQALEGAGLRGLGGAGFPAGRKWRIVREQPAPRLLAVNADEGEPGTFKDRWLLERDPHRLLEGVFIAAWAVGVDKVFIYLRDEYPGCRALLLHELDRLQAQPPVPGLPAVELRRGAGAYVCGEESAMIESIEGRRGLPRLRPPYVAERGLFGRPTLVHNVETLFWVREIVDRGSAWFAAQGRHGRSGLRRFSVSGRVAQPGVKLAPAGITLRELIDEYCGGMQPGHELYAYLPGGASGGILPARLADVPMDFDSLQPYGCFIGSAAVIVLSQHDRAVDAARNVMRFFAHESCGQCTPCRAGTAKAVALMAQPVWHAPLLAELGQVMRDASICGLGQAAPNIVDGVLAHFAHEVAP
;
A
#
# COMPACT_ATOMS: atom_id res chain seq x y z
N MET A 1 7.05 7.24 25.28
CA MET A 1 6.97 6.06 24.39
C MET A 1 5.59 6.05 23.77
N LYS A 2 5.47 6.24 22.47
CA LYS A 2 4.20 5.96 21.79
C LYS A 2 4.14 4.46 21.52
N PRO A 3 3.09 3.74 21.92
CA PRO A 3 2.91 2.37 21.46
C PRO A 3 2.86 2.40 19.94
N VAL A 4 3.61 1.54 19.30
CA VAL A 4 3.53 1.33 17.85
C VAL A 4 2.11 0.91 17.56
N SER A 5 1.47 1.55 16.57
CA SER A 5 0.09 1.24 16.19
C SER A 5 -0.07 -0.28 16.04
N HIS A 6 -1.22 -0.82 16.39
CA HIS A 6 -1.55 -2.25 16.32
C HIS A 6 -1.24 -2.91 14.96
N ALA A 7 -1.01 -2.12 13.92
CA ALA A 7 -0.59 -2.53 12.59
C ALA A 7 0.73 -3.32 12.54
N LEU A 8 1.64 -3.14 13.51
CA LEU A 8 2.92 -3.87 13.56
C LEU A 8 2.82 -5.23 14.28
N ILE A 9 1.71 -5.53 14.93
CA ILE A 9 1.51 -6.79 15.69
C ILE A 9 1.48 -8.01 14.76
N TRP A 10 1.11 -7.83 13.49
CA TRP A 10 1.02 -8.89 12.49
C TRP A 10 2.31 -9.10 11.70
N HIS A 11 3.32 -8.26 11.92
CA HIS A 11 4.59 -8.33 11.23
C HIS A 11 5.71 -8.85 12.13
N TRP A 12 6.61 -9.52 11.52
CA TRP A 12 7.89 -10.02 12.01
C TRP A 12 8.41 -9.25 13.22
N GLY A 13 8.31 -9.84 14.40
CA GLY A 13 8.88 -9.31 15.61
C GLY A 13 7.92 -8.60 16.56
N ALA A 14 6.64 -8.97 16.56
CA ALA A 14 5.75 -8.54 17.65
C ALA A 14 6.10 -9.23 18.99
N PRO A 15 6.00 -8.52 20.12
CA PRO A 15 5.70 -7.11 20.24
C PRO A 15 6.84 -6.22 19.72
N ALA A 16 6.52 -5.06 19.16
CA ALA A 16 7.49 -4.11 18.67
C ALA A 16 7.32 -2.74 19.34
N VAL A 17 8.44 -2.08 19.64
CA VAL A 17 8.50 -0.74 20.22
C VAL A 17 9.42 0.12 19.38
N VAL A 18 9.12 1.38 19.20
CA VAL A 18 10.02 2.35 18.57
C VAL A 18 10.70 3.17 19.67
N VAL A 19 12.02 3.08 19.72
CA VAL A 19 12.89 3.89 20.57
C VAL A 19 13.48 5.00 19.71
N HIS A 20 13.09 6.25 19.97
CA HIS A 20 13.35 7.38 19.08
C HIS A 20 12.79 7.10 17.68
N GLN A 21 13.58 6.73 16.70
CA GLN A 21 13.16 6.31 15.36
C GLN A 21 13.68 4.89 15.02
N PHE A 22 14.19 4.18 16.01
CA PHE A 22 14.73 2.84 15.85
C PHE A 22 13.69 1.78 16.24
N PRO A 23 13.25 0.89 15.32
CA PRO A 23 12.31 -0.18 15.66
C PRO A 23 13.01 -1.31 16.42
N VAL A 24 12.53 -1.59 17.61
CA VAL A 24 12.93 -2.77 18.42
C VAL A 24 11.90 -3.87 18.15
N ARG A 25 12.28 -4.82 17.30
CA ARG A 25 11.46 -6.01 16.98
C ARG A 25 11.57 -7.03 18.10
N HIS A 26 10.54 -7.84 18.34
CA HIS A 26 10.45 -8.76 19.47
C HIS A 26 10.78 -8.06 20.81
N ALA A 27 10.18 -6.88 21.02
CA ALA A 27 10.52 -5.98 22.10
C ALA A 27 10.26 -6.62 23.47
N THR A 28 11.34 -6.87 24.19
CA THR A 28 11.34 -7.15 25.64
C THR A 28 11.77 -5.89 26.38
N PRO A 29 11.47 -5.74 27.67
CA PRO A 29 11.98 -4.63 28.46
C PRO A 29 13.51 -4.51 28.36
N GLN A 30 14.23 -5.64 28.33
CA GLN A 30 15.67 -5.69 28.15
C GLN A 30 16.10 -5.18 26.78
N ALA A 31 15.50 -5.66 25.69
CA ALA A 31 15.83 -5.23 24.33
C ALA A 31 15.58 -3.71 24.13
N VAL A 32 14.53 -3.17 24.76
CA VAL A 32 14.25 -1.73 24.76
C VAL A 32 15.32 -0.96 25.54
N ALA A 33 15.69 -1.45 26.72
CA ALA A 33 16.74 -0.83 27.53
C ALA A 33 18.11 -0.85 26.82
N GLU A 34 18.47 -1.96 26.16
CA GLU A 34 19.69 -2.09 25.36
C GLU A 34 19.69 -1.12 24.18
N ALA A 35 18.56 -0.97 23.45
CA ALA A 35 18.44 -0.01 22.36
C ALA A 35 18.58 1.44 22.84
N LEU A 36 18.03 1.77 24.00
CA LEU A 36 18.20 3.09 24.65
C LEU A 36 19.64 3.33 25.07
N ALA A 37 20.28 2.35 25.74
CA ALA A 37 21.65 2.45 26.20
C ALA A 37 22.66 2.55 25.06
N ALA A 38 22.39 1.86 23.94
CA ALA A 38 23.21 1.93 22.72
C ALA A 38 23.03 3.23 21.93
N GLY A 39 22.13 4.13 22.35
CA GLY A 39 21.85 5.38 21.65
C GLY A 39 21.31 5.20 20.22
N ARG A 40 20.71 4.04 19.93
CA ARG A 40 20.17 3.74 18.58
C ARG A 40 19.05 4.69 18.27
N SER A 41 19.22 5.48 17.22
CA SER A 41 18.26 6.51 16.82
C SER A 41 17.68 6.31 15.42
N THR A 42 18.34 5.55 14.56
CA THR A 42 17.93 5.36 13.15
C THR A 42 18.30 3.95 12.69
N GLU A 43 17.39 3.31 11.97
CA GLU A 43 17.67 2.05 11.27
C GLU A 43 18.54 2.34 10.03
N VAL A 44 19.64 1.62 9.86
CA VAL A 44 20.50 1.73 8.68
C VAL A 44 20.12 0.64 7.70
N VAL A 45 19.70 1.04 6.49
CA VAL A 45 19.44 0.12 5.38
C VAL A 45 20.74 -0.17 4.67
N THR A 46 21.09 -1.45 4.55
CA THR A 46 22.31 -1.93 3.87
C THR A 46 21.94 -2.91 2.75
N GLY A 47 22.84 -3.05 1.76
CA GLY A 47 22.66 -4.02 0.67
C GLY A 47 21.66 -3.61 -0.40
N HIS A 48 21.32 -2.32 -0.51
CA HIS A 48 20.51 -1.77 -1.59
C HIS A 48 21.34 -1.60 -2.87
N ILE A 49 20.67 -1.53 -4.00
CA ILE A 49 21.27 -1.17 -5.30
C ILE A 49 21.39 0.36 -5.34
N GLY A 50 22.59 0.87 -5.07
CA GLY A 50 22.88 2.31 -5.14
C GLY A 50 23.09 2.80 -6.58
N LEU A 51 23.26 4.12 -6.75
CA LEU A 51 23.31 4.79 -8.06
C LEU A 51 24.30 4.15 -9.03
N ASP A 52 25.56 3.92 -8.63
CA ASP A 52 26.58 3.40 -9.53
C ASP A 52 26.22 1.99 -10.03
N THR A 53 25.89 1.08 -9.10
CA THR A 53 25.47 -0.27 -9.43
C THR A 53 24.22 -0.28 -10.33
N TYR A 54 23.27 0.62 -10.07
CA TYR A 54 22.06 0.74 -10.89
C TYR A 54 22.39 1.17 -12.32
N ILE A 55 23.31 2.13 -12.51
CA ILE A 55 23.79 2.59 -13.82
C ILE A 55 24.54 1.46 -14.55
N GLU A 56 25.44 0.76 -13.86
CA GLU A 56 26.18 -0.39 -14.42
C GLU A 56 25.24 -1.48 -14.93
N GLN A 57 24.09 -1.70 -14.27
CA GLN A 57 23.04 -2.62 -14.69
C GLN A 57 22.11 -2.06 -15.78
N GLY A 58 22.46 -0.93 -16.40
CA GLY A 58 21.69 -0.29 -17.47
C GLY A 58 20.53 0.57 -16.97
N GLY A 59 20.55 0.96 -15.70
CA GLY A 59 19.60 1.92 -15.13
C GLY A 59 19.67 3.28 -15.80
N TYR A 60 18.55 4.00 -15.81
CA TYR A 60 18.33 5.30 -16.43
C TYR A 60 18.49 5.36 -17.97
N ARG A 61 18.86 4.26 -18.64
CA ARG A 61 18.95 4.23 -20.11
C ARG A 61 17.60 4.54 -20.77
N LEU A 62 16.53 3.97 -20.24
CA LEU A 62 15.19 4.23 -20.76
C LEU A 62 14.80 5.71 -20.60
N LEU A 63 15.13 6.32 -19.46
CA LEU A 63 14.91 7.73 -19.23
C LEU A 63 15.73 8.59 -20.22
N GLN A 64 16.98 8.21 -20.50
CA GLN A 64 17.82 8.87 -21.52
C GLN A 64 17.20 8.77 -22.90
N GLN A 65 16.69 7.60 -23.31
CA GLN A 65 15.98 7.41 -24.58
C GLN A 65 14.73 8.29 -24.68
N CYS A 66 13.99 8.43 -23.59
CA CYS A 66 12.84 9.35 -23.54
C CYS A 66 13.25 10.79 -23.78
N HIS A 67 14.32 11.27 -23.11
CA HIS A 67 14.82 12.62 -23.28
C HIS A 67 15.47 12.88 -24.65
N ALA A 68 16.09 11.86 -25.25
CA ALA A 68 16.65 11.94 -26.60
C ALA A 68 15.59 11.92 -27.73
N GLY A 69 14.30 11.72 -27.39
CA GLY A 69 13.22 11.63 -28.35
C GLY A 69 13.07 10.28 -29.06
N GLU A 70 13.81 9.26 -28.62
CA GLU A 70 13.70 7.89 -29.14
C GLU A 70 12.36 7.23 -28.70
N ARG A 71 11.75 7.73 -27.66
CA ARG A 71 10.44 7.35 -27.16
C ARG A 71 9.56 8.59 -27.07
N SER A 72 8.31 8.51 -27.50
CA SER A 72 7.33 9.58 -27.27
C SER A 72 6.59 9.36 -25.95
N ALA A 73 6.10 10.44 -25.33
CA ALA A 73 5.28 10.35 -24.14
C ALA A 73 4.00 9.51 -24.38
N ASP A 74 3.41 9.62 -25.57
CA ASP A 74 2.24 8.82 -25.95
C ASP A 74 2.57 7.33 -26.05
N SER A 75 3.74 6.95 -26.59
CA SER A 75 4.15 5.56 -26.66
C SER A 75 4.37 4.94 -25.26
N VAL A 76 4.91 5.72 -24.32
CA VAL A 76 5.07 5.30 -22.93
C VAL A 76 3.70 5.10 -22.26
N ILE A 77 2.78 6.04 -22.41
CA ILE A 77 1.43 5.93 -21.85
C ILE A 77 0.68 4.74 -22.48
N GLN A 78 0.75 4.55 -23.79
CA GLN A 78 0.17 3.40 -24.48
C GLN A 78 0.73 2.06 -24.01
N ALA A 79 2.04 2.00 -23.71
CA ALA A 79 2.65 0.80 -23.13
C ALA A 79 2.03 0.43 -21.77
N LEU A 80 1.77 1.42 -20.90
CA LEU A 80 1.11 1.19 -19.62
C LEU A 80 -0.37 0.77 -19.77
N GLU A 81 -1.08 1.36 -20.74
CA GLU A 81 -2.46 1.00 -21.05
C GLU A 81 -2.54 -0.43 -21.59
N GLY A 82 -1.71 -0.77 -22.57
CA GLY A 82 -1.65 -2.11 -23.16
C GLY A 82 -1.18 -3.19 -22.19
N ALA A 83 -0.38 -2.83 -21.19
CA ALA A 83 0.03 -3.73 -20.10
C ALA A 83 -1.10 -4.00 -19.09
N GLY A 84 -2.16 -3.19 -19.10
CA GLY A 84 -3.21 -3.27 -18.11
C GLY A 84 -2.75 -2.87 -16.69
N LEU A 85 -1.68 -2.08 -16.57
CA LEU A 85 -1.18 -1.66 -15.26
C LEU A 85 -2.22 -0.81 -14.52
N ARG A 86 -2.61 -1.27 -13.34
CA ARG A 86 -3.52 -0.56 -12.42
C ARG A 86 -2.75 -0.01 -11.22
N GLY A 87 -3.32 0.95 -10.52
CA GLY A 87 -2.75 1.49 -9.29
C GLY A 87 -2.66 0.44 -8.19
N LEU A 88 -1.45 0.05 -7.78
CA LEU A 88 -1.16 -1.04 -6.85
C LEU A 88 -1.19 -0.62 -5.37
N GLY A 89 -1.63 0.61 -5.10
CA GLY A 89 -1.83 1.12 -3.73
C GLY A 89 -3.20 0.81 -3.12
N GLY A 90 -4.09 0.15 -3.87
CA GLY A 90 -5.40 -0.29 -3.35
C GLY A 90 -6.60 0.00 -4.26
N ALA A 91 -6.71 1.20 -4.82
CA ALA A 91 -7.89 1.61 -5.60
C ALA A 91 -7.97 1.00 -7.03
N GLY A 92 -6.86 0.55 -7.58
CA GLY A 92 -6.85 -0.16 -8.86
C GLY A 92 -7.23 0.67 -10.08
N PHE A 93 -7.13 1.98 -10.06
CA PHE A 93 -7.41 2.82 -11.24
C PHE A 93 -6.35 2.58 -12.35
N PRO A 94 -6.73 2.49 -13.64
CA PRO A 94 -5.78 2.27 -14.73
C PRO A 94 -4.71 3.36 -14.79
N ALA A 95 -3.42 2.96 -14.72
CA ALA A 95 -2.31 3.90 -14.59
C ALA A 95 -2.14 4.79 -15.81
N GLY A 96 -2.13 4.21 -17.03
CA GLY A 96 -1.99 4.98 -18.27
C GLY A 96 -3.13 5.99 -18.47
N ARG A 97 -4.37 5.60 -18.17
CA ARG A 97 -5.53 6.52 -18.21
C ARG A 97 -5.36 7.70 -17.23
N LYS A 98 -4.84 7.44 -16.01
CA LYS A 98 -4.56 8.51 -15.04
C LYS A 98 -3.51 9.49 -15.58
N TRP A 99 -2.49 9.00 -16.27
CA TRP A 99 -1.47 9.85 -16.89
C TRP A 99 -2.05 10.74 -17.98
N ARG A 100 -2.95 10.22 -18.86
CA ARG A 100 -3.64 11.04 -19.87
C ARG A 100 -4.45 12.14 -19.23
N ILE A 101 -5.28 11.80 -18.24
CA ILE A 101 -6.15 12.77 -17.55
C ILE A 101 -5.34 13.94 -16.98
N VAL A 102 -4.20 13.65 -16.31
CA VAL A 102 -3.38 14.70 -15.72
C VAL A 102 -2.60 15.47 -16.78
N ARG A 103 -2.12 14.80 -17.83
CA ARG A 103 -1.38 15.44 -18.93
C ARG A 103 -2.24 16.44 -19.70
N GLU A 104 -3.54 16.21 -19.79
CA GLU A 104 -4.51 17.11 -20.44
C GLU A 104 -4.83 18.36 -19.61
N GLN A 105 -4.48 18.37 -18.32
CA GLN A 105 -4.69 19.51 -17.45
C GLN A 105 -3.65 20.61 -17.72
N PRO A 106 -3.97 21.90 -17.40
CA PRO A 106 -3.01 22.99 -17.55
C PRO A 106 -1.78 22.83 -16.66
N ALA A 107 -0.62 23.26 -17.16
CA ALA A 107 0.61 23.37 -16.36
C ALA A 107 0.52 24.56 -15.35
N PRO A 108 1.30 24.59 -14.27
CA PRO A 108 2.22 23.54 -13.83
C PRO A 108 1.50 22.32 -13.24
N ARG A 109 2.01 21.11 -13.52
CA ARG A 109 1.51 19.85 -13.00
C ARG A 109 2.47 19.28 -11.97
N LEU A 110 1.95 18.55 -10.99
CA LEU A 110 2.73 17.98 -9.92
C LEU A 110 2.59 16.45 -9.87
N LEU A 111 3.58 15.78 -9.30
CA LEU A 111 3.52 14.35 -8.99
C LEU A 111 3.68 14.14 -7.49
N ALA A 112 2.76 13.38 -6.88
CA ALA A 112 2.87 12.89 -5.52
C ALA A 112 3.02 11.37 -5.52
N VAL A 113 4.17 10.90 -5.06
CA VAL A 113 4.44 9.47 -4.84
C VAL A 113 3.94 9.12 -3.45
N ASN A 114 2.93 8.26 -3.40
CA ASN A 114 2.38 7.77 -2.14
C ASN A 114 3.22 6.57 -1.65
N ALA A 115 4.07 6.83 -0.68
CA ALA A 115 4.86 5.86 0.06
C ALA A 115 4.41 5.77 1.53
N ASP A 116 3.14 6.16 1.81
CA ASP A 116 2.50 6.02 3.12
C ASP A 116 1.82 4.64 3.24
N GLU A 117 2.62 3.62 3.36
CA GLU A 117 2.21 2.21 3.42
C GLU A 117 1.63 1.88 4.80
N GLY A 118 0.44 2.43 5.12
CA GLY A 118 -0.22 2.35 6.43
C GLY A 118 -1.15 1.16 6.62
N GLU A 119 -1.53 0.44 5.55
CA GLU A 119 -2.47 -0.67 5.62
C GLU A 119 -1.89 -1.84 6.43
N PRO A 120 -2.58 -2.32 7.49
CA PRO A 120 -2.13 -3.46 8.28
C PRO A 120 -1.93 -4.69 7.41
N GLY A 121 -0.75 -5.28 7.51
CA GLY A 121 -0.36 -6.42 6.70
C GLY A 121 0.47 -6.05 5.46
N THR A 122 0.60 -4.76 5.09
CA THR A 122 1.34 -4.30 3.90
C THR A 122 2.76 -3.87 4.26
N PHE A 123 3.76 -4.35 3.49
CA PHE A 123 5.17 -4.00 3.62
C PHE A 123 5.98 -4.18 2.32
N LYS A 124 5.29 -4.24 1.18
CA LYS A 124 5.89 -4.43 -0.13
C LYS A 124 6.62 -3.18 -0.63
N ASP A 125 6.10 -1.99 -0.33
CA ASP A 125 6.71 -0.72 -0.75
C ASP A 125 7.99 -0.46 0.04
N ARG A 126 8.00 -0.71 1.35
CA ARG A 126 9.22 -0.74 2.17
C ARG A 126 10.26 -1.68 1.58
N TRP A 127 9.86 -2.90 1.22
CA TRP A 127 10.74 -3.90 0.64
C TRP A 127 11.40 -3.43 -0.67
N LEU A 128 10.66 -2.70 -1.52
CA LEU A 128 11.17 -2.12 -2.75
C LEU A 128 12.14 -0.98 -2.47
N LEU A 129 11.78 -0.05 -1.59
CA LEU A 129 12.60 1.10 -1.22
C LEU A 129 13.94 0.68 -0.62
N GLU A 130 13.95 -0.35 0.24
CA GLU A 130 15.15 -0.85 0.89
C GLU A 130 16.11 -1.59 -0.05
N ARG A 131 15.65 -2.02 -1.25
CA ARG A 131 16.45 -2.85 -2.16
C ARG A 131 16.85 -2.17 -3.45
N ASP A 132 15.92 -1.47 -4.08
CA ASP A 132 16.14 -0.87 -5.40
C ASP A 132 15.43 0.49 -5.51
N PRO A 133 15.92 1.50 -4.77
CA PRO A 133 15.33 2.82 -4.77
C PRO A 133 15.43 3.51 -6.13
N HIS A 134 16.49 3.23 -6.90
CA HIS A 134 16.72 3.86 -8.20
C HIS A 134 15.74 3.40 -9.26
N ARG A 135 15.27 2.16 -9.19
CA ARG A 135 14.22 1.68 -10.12
C ARG A 135 12.90 2.42 -9.90
N LEU A 136 12.56 2.72 -8.63
CA LEU A 136 11.43 3.61 -8.34
C LEU A 136 11.69 4.99 -8.91
N LEU A 137 12.86 5.60 -8.64
CA LEU A 137 13.20 6.96 -9.05
C LEU A 137 13.22 7.09 -10.59
N GLU A 138 13.73 6.09 -11.33
CA GLU A 138 13.63 6.08 -12.80
C GLU A 138 12.17 6.07 -13.25
N GLY A 139 11.31 5.23 -12.64
CA GLY A 139 9.87 5.22 -12.93
C GLY A 139 9.18 6.55 -12.62
N VAL A 140 9.58 7.22 -11.54
CA VAL A 140 9.11 8.56 -11.17
C VAL A 140 9.50 9.59 -12.24
N PHE A 141 10.76 9.59 -12.69
CA PHE A 141 11.23 10.54 -13.70
C PHE A 141 10.63 10.30 -15.08
N ILE A 142 10.43 9.03 -15.47
CA ILE A 142 9.72 8.69 -16.71
C ILE A 142 8.26 9.19 -16.65
N ALA A 143 7.59 9.01 -15.51
CA ALA A 143 6.24 9.52 -15.31
C ALA A 143 6.19 11.05 -15.35
N ALA A 144 7.16 11.70 -14.70
CA ALA A 144 7.26 13.17 -14.70
C ALA A 144 7.49 13.72 -16.11
N TRP A 145 8.39 13.09 -16.87
CA TRP A 145 8.63 13.47 -18.27
C TRP A 145 7.40 13.25 -19.16
N ALA A 146 6.78 12.07 -19.09
CA ALA A 146 5.65 11.72 -19.94
C ALA A 146 4.40 12.59 -19.70
N VAL A 147 4.17 13.00 -18.46
CA VAL A 147 3.02 13.81 -18.05
C VAL A 147 3.30 15.31 -18.11
N GLY A 148 4.59 15.71 -18.14
CA GLY A 148 5.02 17.12 -18.08
C GLY A 148 4.85 17.68 -16.68
N VAL A 149 5.49 17.03 -15.70
CA VAL A 149 5.45 17.39 -14.28
C VAL A 149 6.59 18.35 -13.95
N ASP A 150 6.28 19.41 -13.25
CA ASP A 150 7.25 20.46 -12.88
C ASP A 150 7.99 20.14 -11.57
N LYS A 151 7.32 19.43 -10.64
CA LYS A 151 7.92 19.06 -9.35
C LYS A 151 7.32 17.76 -8.82
N VAL A 152 8.15 16.97 -8.13
CA VAL A 152 7.79 15.69 -7.52
C VAL A 152 7.85 15.81 -6.00
N PHE A 153 6.85 15.21 -5.33
CA PHE A 153 6.83 15.02 -3.89
C PHE A 153 6.77 13.52 -3.60
N ILE A 154 7.70 13.01 -2.79
CA ILE A 154 7.63 11.64 -2.27
C ILE A 154 7.17 11.74 -0.82
N TYR A 155 5.96 11.26 -0.54
CA TYR A 155 5.40 11.24 0.80
C TYR A 155 5.68 9.89 1.46
N LEU A 156 6.68 9.86 2.32
CA LEU A 156 7.17 8.64 2.96
C LEU A 156 6.61 8.52 4.38
N ARG A 157 6.04 7.38 4.69
CA ARG A 157 5.55 7.01 6.01
C ARG A 157 6.58 7.33 7.12
N ASP A 158 6.10 7.91 8.24
CA ASP A 158 6.94 8.33 9.36
C ASP A 158 7.74 7.17 9.99
N GLU A 159 7.14 5.99 10.02
CA GLU A 159 7.71 4.79 10.62
C GLU A 159 8.83 4.11 9.79
N TYR A 160 9.24 4.72 8.66
CA TYR A 160 10.32 4.22 7.80
C TYR A 160 11.58 5.13 7.81
N PRO A 161 12.20 5.38 8.99
CA PRO A 161 13.35 6.29 9.09
C PRO A 161 14.57 5.81 8.29
N GLY A 162 14.78 4.50 8.19
CA GLY A 162 15.86 3.91 7.38
C GLY A 162 15.67 4.18 5.88
N CYS A 163 14.45 3.96 5.35
CA CYS A 163 14.14 4.32 3.96
C CYS A 163 14.28 5.82 3.72
N ARG A 164 13.93 6.66 4.71
CA ARG A 164 14.08 8.11 4.60
C ARG A 164 15.54 8.52 4.46
N ALA A 165 16.41 7.99 5.30
CA ALA A 165 17.83 8.26 5.24
C ALA A 165 18.43 7.80 3.91
N LEU A 166 18.07 6.60 3.44
CA LEU A 166 18.49 6.04 2.16
C LEU A 166 18.04 6.92 1.00
N LEU A 167 16.76 7.28 0.92
CA LEU A 167 16.24 8.10 -0.17
C LEU A 167 16.86 9.50 -0.21
N LEU A 168 17.10 10.13 0.94
CA LEU A 168 17.81 11.42 0.99
C LEU A 168 19.21 11.28 0.40
N HIS A 169 19.97 10.25 0.82
CA HIS A 169 21.30 9.99 0.30
C HIS A 169 21.32 9.78 -1.22
N GLU A 170 20.43 8.94 -1.75
CA GLU A 170 20.40 8.64 -3.19
C GLU A 170 19.84 9.80 -4.03
N LEU A 171 18.94 10.62 -3.48
CA LEU A 171 18.49 11.86 -4.14
C LEU A 171 19.62 12.92 -4.21
N ASP A 172 20.41 13.07 -3.16
CA ASP A 172 21.58 13.95 -3.16
C ASP A 172 22.61 13.51 -4.21
N ARG A 173 22.85 12.20 -4.36
CA ARG A 173 23.70 11.62 -5.40
C ARG A 173 23.17 11.92 -6.82
N LEU A 174 21.87 11.71 -7.04
CA LEU A 174 21.23 12.03 -8.33
C LEU A 174 21.28 13.52 -8.66
N GLN A 175 21.18 14.37 -7.67
CA GLN A 175 21.33 15.82 -7.87
C GLN A 175 22.76 16.20 -8.28
N ALA A 176 23.77 15.53 -7.69
CA ALA A 176 25.17 15.73 -8.04
C ALA A 176 25.54 15.16 -9.40
N GLN A 177 24.94 14.05 -9.81
CA GLN A 177 25.18 13.35 -11.06
C GLN A 177 23.87 12.97 -11.77
N PRO A 178 23.14 13.93 -12.33
CA PRO A 178 21.85 13.66 -12.95
C PRO A 178 22.02 12.82 -14.23
N PRO A 179 21.24 11.74 -14.43
CA PRO A 179 21.32 10.87 -15.61
C PRO A 179 20.90 11.58 -16.91
N VAL A 180 20.10 12.63 -16.80
CA VAL A 180 19.68 13.53 -17.90
C VAL A 180 19.55 14.96 -17.38
N PRO A 181 19.72 15.99 -18.24
CA PRO A 181 19.51 17.37 -17.84
C PRO A 181 18.01 17.67 -17.59
N GLY A 182 17.73 18.66 -16.74
CA GLY A 182 16.39 19.19 -16.57
C GLY A 182 15.42 18.25 -15.82
N LEU A 183 15.92 17.37 -14.97
CA LEU A 183 15.06 16.58 -14.09
C LEU A 183 14.25 17.48 -13.16
N PRO A 184 12.96 17.17 -12.92
CA PRO A 184 12.17 17.90 -11.94
C PRO A 184 12.75 17.73 -10.54
N ALA A 185 12.67 18.80 -9.74
CA ALA A 185 13.07 18.72 -8.33
C ALA A 185 12.20 17.69 -7.59
N VAL A 186 12.85 16.85 -6.78
CA VAL A 186 12.20 15.86 -5.92
C VAL A 186 12.28 16.30 -4.48
N GLU A 187 11.14 16.43 -3.82
CA GLU A 187 11.06 16.77 -2.41
C GLU A 187 10.56 15.57 -1.60
N LEU A 188 11.38 15.06 -0.68
CA LEU A 188 10.99 13.98 0.23
C LEU A 188 10.27 14.58 1.44
N ARG A 189 8.99 14.24 1.60
CA ARG A 189 8.14 14.63 2.72
C ARG A 189 8.02 13.49 3.73
N ARG A 190 8.26 13.80 4.99
CA ARG A 190 8.01 12.88 6.10
C ARG A 190 6.50 12.85 6.39
N GLY A 191 5.93 11.66 6.41
CA GLY A 191 4.53 11.41 6.72
C GLY A 191 4.14 11.83 8.14
N ALA A 192 2.85 12.00 8.38
CA ALA A 192 2.32 12.45 9.68
C ALA A 192 2.15 11.30 10.71
N GLY A 193 2.47 10.05 10.35
CA GLY A 193 2.27 8.88 11.21
C GLY A 193 0.79 8.58 11.48
N ALA A 194 -0.05 8.72 10.46
CA ALA A 194 -1.49 8.44 10.54
C ALA A 194 -1.96 7.71 9.27
N TYR A 195 -2.67 6.59 9.45
CA TYR A 195 -3.17 5.76 8.34
C TYR A 195 -3.97 6.55 7.29
N VAL A 196 -4.79 7.51 7.75
CA VAL A 196 -5.60 8.35 6.86
C VAL A 196 -4.76 9.14 5.85
N CYS A 197 -3.50 9.42 6.14
CA CYS A 197 -2.60 10.15 5.23
C CYS A 197 -2.16 9.32 4.00
N GLY A 198 -2.44 8.02 3.97
CA GLY A 198 -2.37 7.19 2.77
C GLY A 198 -3.51 7.42 1.78
N GLU A 199 -4.62 8.06 2.19
CA GLU A 199 -5.66 8.52 1.29
C GLU A 199 -5.16 9.74 0.49
N GLU A 200 -5.36 9.74 -0.84
CA GLU A 200 -4.69 10.69 -1.74
C GLU A 200 -4.92 12.16 -1.39
N SER A 201 -6.13 12.54 -0.98
CA SER A 201 -6.45 13.93 -0.65
C SER A 201 -5.98 14.33 0.76
N ALA A 202 -6.01 13.41 1.72
CA ALA A 202 -5.43 13.60 3.05
C ALA A 202 -3.90 13.71 2.99
N MET A 203 -3.25 12.91 2.15
CA MET A 203 -1.82 13.04 1.86
C MET A 203 -1.47 14.43 1.32
N ILE A 204 -2.25 14.95 0.39
CA ILE A 204 -2.08 16.30 -0.16
C ILE A 204 -2.21 17.36 0.93
N GLU A 205 -3.23 17.29 1.78
CA GLU A 205 -3.38 18.21 2.92
C GLU A 205 -2.13 18.18 3.82
N SER A 206 -1.62 16.97 4.11
CA SER A 206 -0.42 16.80 4.94
C SER A 206 0.85 17.35 4.27
N ILE A 207 1.05 17.15 2.97
CA ILE A 207 2.18 17.73 2.22
C ILE A 207 2.13 19.26 2.26
N GLU A 208 0.94 19.84 2.20
CA GLU A 208 0.72 21.29 2.27
C GLU A 208 0.85 21.87 3.68
N GLY A 209 1.19 21.03 4.69
CA GLY A 209 1.35 21.44 6.09
C GLY A 209 0.06 21.62 6.87
N ARG A 210 -1.05 21.12 6.33
CA ARG A 210 -2.34 21.08 7.01
C ARG A 210 -2.58 19.72 7.66
N ARG A 211 -3.60 19.63 8.52
CA ARG A 211 -4.03 18.35 9.05
C ARG A 211 -4.50 17.44 7.91
N GLY A 212 -4.00 16.21 7.87
CA GLY A 212 -4.33 15.21 6.84
C GLY A 212 -5.80 14.76 6.92
N LEU A 213 -6.68 15.59 6.41
CA LEU A 213 -8.11 15.33 6.34
C LEU A 213 -8.53 15.08 4.89
N PRO A 214 -9.29 14.01 4.60
CA PRO A 214 -9.80 13.75 3.26
C PRO A 214 -10.69 14.88 2.75
N ARG A 215 -10.54 15.19 1.47
CA ARG A 215 -11.37 16.18 0.75
C ARG A 215 -12.64 15.53 0.20
N LEU A 216 -13.71 16.30 0.11
CA LEU A 216 -14.88 15.90 -0.67
C LEU A 216 -14.54 15.95 -2.18
N ARG A 217 -15.13 15.07 -2.95
CA ARG A 217 -14.96 15.00 -4.42
C ARG A 217 -16.30 15.21 -5.11
N PRO A 218 -16.40 15.88 -6.26
CA PRO A 218 -15.35 16.65 -6.94
C PRO A 218 -14.94 17.92 -6.18
N PRO A 219 -13.80 18.61 -6.53
CA PRO A 219 -12.89 18.27 -7.62
C PRO A 219 -11.96 17.10 -7.26
N TYR A 220 -11.51 16.37 -8.29
CA TYR A 220 -10.53 15.31 -8.14
C TYR A 220 -9.10 15.89 -8.08
N VAL A 221 -8.16 15.14 -7.46
CA VAL A 221 -6.77 15.59 -7.33
C VAL A 221 -6.06 15.76 -8.68
N ALA A 222 -6.52 15.04 -9.70
CA ALA A 222 -6.04 15.19 -11.07
C ALA A 222 -6.33 16.60 -11.65
N GLU A 223 -7.36 17.27 -11.15
CA GLU A 223 -7.77 18.61 -11.54
C GLU A 223 -7.26 19.66 -10.55
N ARG A 224 -7.41 19.37 -9.24
CA ARG A 224 -7.07 20.28 -8.14
C ARG A 224 -6.44 19.53 -6.96
N GLY A 225 -5.17 19.19 -7.11
CA GLY A 225 -4.36 18.50 -6.11
C GLY A 225 -3.48 19.42 -5.26
N LEU A 226 -2.18 19.14 -5.21
CA LEU A 226 -1.17 19.90 -4.45
C LEU A 226 -1.16 21.36 -4.84
N PHE A 227 -1.23 22.23 -3.83
CA PHE A 227 -1.24 23.69 -4.00
C PHE A 227 -2.26 24.18 -5.03
N GLY A 228 -3.39 23.48 -5.15
CA GLY A 228 -4.43 23.77 -6.12
C GLY A 228 -4.07 23.45 -7.56
N ARG A 229 -2.98 22.72 -7.83
CA ARG A 229 -2.50 22.34 -9.16
C ARG A 229 -2.93 20.91 -9.53
N PRO A 230 -3.08 20.59 -10.83
CA PRO A 230 -3.27 19.24 -11.29
C PRO A 230 -2.16 18.32 -10.76
N THR A 231 -2.53 17.21 -10.13
CA THR A 231 -1.56 16.35 -9.47
C THR A 231 -1.76 14.88 -9.86
N LEU A 232 -0.70 14.27 -10.39
CA LEU A 232 -0.62 12.83 -10.57
C LEU A 232 -0.28 12.19 -9.22
N VAL A 233 -1.10 11.24 -8.77
CA VAL A 233 -0.82 10.49 -7.53
C VAL A 233 -0.61 9.02 -7.88
N HIS A 234 0.51 8.44 -7.47
CA HIS A 234 0.81 7.03 -7.63
C HIS A 234 1.46 6.42 -6.40
N ASN A 235 1.15 5.13 -6.16
CA ASN A 235 1.86 4.29 -5.21
C ASN A 235 3.25 3.90 -5.73
N VAL A 236 4.16 3.57 -4.81
CA VAL A 236 5.54 3.14 -5.07
C VAL A 236 5.61 1.99 -6.07
N GLU A 237 4.90 0.88 -5.82
CA GLU A 237 4.97 -0.30 -6.69
C GLU A 237 4.45 -0.02 -8.09
N THR A 238 3.43 0.83 -8.25
CA THR A 238 2.93 1.23 -9.57
C THR A 238 4.02 1.88 -10.40
N LEU A 239 4.77 2.83 -9.83
CA LEU A 239 5.86 3.53 -10.52
C LEU A 239 7.08 2.61 -10.73
N PHE A 240 7.32 1.68 -9.82
CA PHE A 240 8.40 0.71 -9.94
C PHE A 240 8.26 -0.19 -11.19
N TRP A 241 7.04 -0.47 -11.66
CA TRP A 241 6.78 -1.25 -12.87
C TRP A 241 6.94 -0.48 -14.18
N VAL A 242 6.96 0.85 -14.16
CA VAL A 242 6.98 1.69 -15.36
C VAL A 242 8.15 1.34 -16.27
N ARG A 243 9.38 1.30 -15.72
CA ARG A 243 10.59 0.96 -16.49
C ARG A 243 10.45 -0.37 -17.22
N GLU A 244 10.13 -1.43 -16.50
CA GLU A 244 10.05 -2.79 -17.06
C GLU A 244 9.01 -2.93 -18.16
N ILE A 245 7.85 -2.30 -17.95
CA ILE A 245 6.76 -2.34 -18.93
C ILE A 245 7.15 -1.62 -20.21
N VAL A 246 7.77 -0.45 -20.10
CA VAL A 246 8.16 0.34 -21.28
C VAL A 246 9.35 -0.28 -22.00
N ASP A 247 10.31 -0.86 -21.27
CA ASP A 247 11.51 -1.50 -21.84
C ASP A 247 11.18 -2.83 -22.50
N ARG A 248 10.44 -3.72 -21.80
CA ARG A 248 10.14 -5.08 -22.26
C ARG A 248 8.86 -5.21 -23.06
N GLY A 249 8.04 -4.18 -23.07
CA GLY A 249 6.76 -4.11 -23.79
C GLY A 249 5.56 -4.56 -22.98
N SER A 250 4.40 -3.99 -23.35
CA SER A 250 3.11 -4.23 -22.69
C SER A 250 2.68 -5.70 -22.70
N ALA A 251 2.87 -6.38 -23.83
CA ALA A 251 2.50 -7.79 -24.00
C ALA A 251 3.27 -8.70 -23.03
N TRP A 252 4.55 -8.40 -22.81
CA TRP A 252 5.36 -9.16 -21.83
C TRP A 252 4.75 -9.08 -20.45
N PHE A 253 4.38 -7.86 -19.97
CA PHE A 253 3.82 -7.71 -18.63
C PHE A 253 2.44 -8.36 -18.54
N ALA A 254 1.57 -8.10 -19.52
CA ALA A 254 0.22 -8.65 -19.54
C ALA A 254 0.21 -10.20 -19.49
N ALA A 255 1.17 -10.84 -20.16
CA ALA A 255 1.28 -12.30 -20.20
C ALA A 255 1.73 -12.95 -18.87
N GLN A 256 2.15 -12.16 -17.87
CA GLN A 256 2.60 -12.70 -16.58
C GLN A 256 1.45 -13.07 -15.63
N GLY A 257 0.22 -12.65 -15.92
CA GLY A 257 -0.94 -12.91 -15.07
C GLY A 257 -1.45 -14.35 -15.16
N ARG A 258 -2.30 -14.74 -14.21
CA ARG A 258 -3.01 -16.03 -14.18
C ARG A 258 -4.53 -15.84 -14.17
N HIS A 259 -5.26 -16.90 -14.50
CA HIS A 259 -6.74 -16.94 -14.43
C HIS A 259 -7.41 -15.76 -15.16
N GLY A 260 -6.87 -15.37 -16.35
CA GLY A 260 -7.38 -14.28 -17.16
C GLY A 260 -7.06 -12.88 -16.65
N ARG A 261 -6.11 -12.75 -15.72
CA ARG A 261 -5.61 -11.47 -15.20
C ARG A 261 -4.27 -11.13 -15.83
N SER A 262 -3.87 -9.87 -15.74
CA SER A 262 -2.65 -9.35 -16.38
C SER A 262 -1.64 -8.85 -15.37
N GLY A 263 -0.36 -9.17 -15.63
CA GLY A 263 0.77 -8.60 -14.93
C GLY A 263 1.22 -9.33 -13.68
N LEU A 264 2.18 -8.72 -13.03
CA LEU A 264 2.79 -9.17 -11.78
C LEU A 264 2.41 -8.23 -10.64
N ARG A 265 2.38 -8.78 -9.45
CA ARG A 265 2.10 -8.03 -8.21
C ARG A 265 2.96 -8.55 -7.08
N ARG A 266 3.34 -7.66 -6.17
CA ARG A 266 3.94 -8.07 -4.91
C ARG A 266 2.87 -8.24 -3.85
N PHE A 267 2.87 -9.43 -3.25
CA PHE A 267 2.02 -9.78 -2.14
C PHE A 267 2.83 -9.68 -0.85
N SER A 268 2.33 -8.92 0.12
CA SER A 268 2.85 -8.94 1.50
C SER A 268 2.16 -10.07 2.24
N VAL A 269 2.83 -11.23 2.36
CA VAL A 269 2.24 -12.43 2.97
C VAL A 269 2.70 -12.58 4.41
N SER A 270 1.74 -12.73 5.32
CA SER A 270 1.97 -12.93 6.75
C SER A 270 0.99 -13.93 7.35
N GLY A 271 1.12 -14.22 8.64
CA GLY A 271 0.28 -15.20 9.33
C GLY A 271 0.88 -16.61 9.32
N ARG A 272 0.03 -17.63 9.13
CA ARG A 272 0.36 -19.04 9.41
C ARG A 272 1.00 -19.79 8.22
N VAL A 273 1.79 -19.11 7.41
CA VAL A 273 2.55 -19.73 6.31
C VAL A 273 3.98 -20.07 6.73
N ALA A 274 4.59 -21.07 6.12
CA ALA A 274 5.95 -21.50 6.46
C ALA A 274 7.00 -20.42 6.14
N GLN A 275 6.85 -19.72 5.04
CA GLN A 275 7.76 -18.67 4.58
C GLN A 275 7.02 -17.36 4.31
N PRO A 276 6.70 -16.56 5.32
CA PRO A 276 6.11 -15.23 5.14
C PRO A 276 7.09 -14.27 4.45
N GLY A 277 6.60 -13.11 4.00
CA GLY A 277 7.43 -12.08 3.35
C GLY A 277 6.80 -11.52 2.09
N VAL A 278 7.54 -10.69 1.35
CA VAL A 278 7.10 -10.15 0.07
C VAL A 278 7.32 -11.20 -1.03
N LYS A 279 6.25 -11.54 -1.73
CA LYS A 279 6.23 -12.53 -2.81
C LYS A 279 5.87 -11.85 -4.12
N LEU A 280 6.75 -11.94 -5.12
CA LEU A 280 6.44 -11.51 -6.47
C LEU A 280 5.73 -12.67 -7.18
N ALA A 281 4.44 -12.48 -7.50
CA ALA A 281 3.62 -13.52 -8.10
C ALA A 281 2.69 -12.95 -9.17
N PRO A 282 2.12 -13.80 -10.05
CA PRO A 282 1.15 -13.39 -11.05
C PRO A 282 -0.07 -12.70 -10.43
N ALA A 283 -0.54 -11.60 -11.04
CA ALA A 283 -1.87 -11.08 -10.72
C ALA A 283 -2.91 -12.14 -11.04
N GLY A 284 -3.91 -12.31 -10.16
CA GLY A 284 -4.91 -13.36 -10.28
C GLY A 284 -4.50 -14.73 -9.72
N ILE A 285 -3.30 -14.86 -9.13
CA ILE A 285 -2.96 -16.07 -8.37
C ILE A 285 -3.99 -16.33 -7.27
N THR A 286 -4.35 -17.57 -7.02
CA THR A 286 -5.24 -17.95 -5.92
C THR A 286 -4.47 -17.95 -4.59
N LEU A 287 -5.17 -17.93 -3.46
CA LEU A 287 -4.49 -18.03 -2.16
C LEU A 287 -3.76 -19.38 -2.03
N ARG A 288 -4.39 -20.46 -2.50
CA ARG A 288 -3.79 -21.82 -2.41
C ARG A 288 -2.49 -21.87 -3.20
N GLU A 289 -2.50 -21.43 -4.46
CA GLU A 289 -1.28 -21.34 -5.26
C GLU A 289 -0.20 -20.45 -4.62
N LEU A 290 -0.60 -19.32 -4.04
CA LEU A 290 0.34 -18.42 -3.35
C LEU A 290 1.00 -19.07 -2.14
N ILE A 291 0.22 -19.81 -1.33
CA ILE A 291 0.73 -20.55 -0.17
C ILE A 291 1.67 -21.68 -0.62
N ASP A 292 1.25 -22.47 -1.59
CA ASP A 292 1.98 -23.68 -1.99
C ASP A 292 3.24 -23.35 -2.80
N GLU A 293 3.15 -22.48 -3.80
CA GLU A 293 4.24 -22.19 -4.71
C GLU A 293 5.24 -21.16 -4.16
N TYR A 294 4.79 -20.20 -3.34
CA TYR A 294 5.61 -19.05 -2.92
C TYR A 294 5.91 -19.00 -1.43
N CYS A 295 5.11 -19.68 -0.60
CA CYS A 295 5.26 -19.59 0.85
C CYS A 295 5.68 -20.92 1.50
N GLY A 296 5.96 -21.96 0.73
CA GLY A 296 6.39 -23.26 1.23
C GLY A 296 5.32 -24.02 2.03
N GLY A 297 4.05 -23.72 1.78
CA GLY A 297 2.90 -24.30 2.47
C GLY A 297 2.53 -23.56 3.76
N MET A 298 1.62 -24.17 4.52
CA MET A 298 1.26 -23.72 5.87
C MET A 298 2.37 -24.07 6.87
N GLN A 299 2.41 -23.40 8.01
CA GLN A 299 3.29 -23.79 9.11
C GLN A 299 2.99 -25.23 9.58
N PRO A 300 3.98 -26.00 10.06
CA PRO A 300 3.75 -27.34 10.57
C PRO A 300 2.65 -27.37 11.67
N GLY A 301 1.69 -28.25 11.53
CA GLY A 301 0.53 -28.38 12.43
C GLY A 301 -0.56 -27.32 12.24
N HIS A 302 -0.48 -26.50 11.20
CA HIS A 302 -1.49 -25.51 10.86
C HIS A 302 -2.21 -25.88 9.57
N GLU A 303 -3.52 -25.77 9.56
CA GLU A 303 -4.40 -25.90 8.40
C GLU A 303 -5.06 -24.57 8.10
N LEU A 304 -5.26 -24.26 6.81
CA LEU A 304 -5.90 -23.02 6.39
C LEU A 304 -7.35 -22.96 6.89
N TYR A 305 -7.67 -21.90 7.61
CA TYR A 305 -9.03 -21.65 8.12
C TYR A 305 -9.67 -20.42 7.46
N ALA A 306 -8.95 -19.30 7.47
CA ALA A 306 -9.43 -18.03 6.94
C ALA A 306 -8.25 -17.19 6.43
N TYR A 307 -8.56 -16.13 5.69
CA TYR A 307 -7.55 -15.16 5.24
C TYR A 307 -8.13 -13.77 4.98
N LEU A 308 -7.29 -12.75 5.14
CA LEU A 308 -7.58 -11.39 4.70
C LEU A 308 -6.83 -11.18 3.38
N PRO A 309 -7.51 -10.99 2.24
CA PRO A 309 -6.85 -10.93 0.93
C PRO A 309 -6.19 -9.58 0.62
N GLY A 310 -6.61 -8.52 1.31
CA GLY A 310 -6.23 -7.13 1.01
C GLY A 310 -5.91 -6.28 2.24
N GLY A 311 -5.42 -6.90 3.30
CA GLY A 311 -5.17 -6.22 4.57
C GLY A 311 -6.45 -5.99 5.38
N ALA A 312 -6.39 -5.08 6.34
CA ALA A 312 -7.50 -4.79 7.24
C ALA A 312 -8.77 -4.33 6.51
N SER A 313 -8.62 -3.54 5.45
CA SER A 313 -9.74 -3.01 4.65
C SER A 313 -10.32 -4.03 3.67
N GLY A 314 -9.54 -5.07 3.32
CA GLY A 314 -9.88 -6.05 2.28
C GLY A 314 -10.99 -7.05 2.65
N GLY A 315 -11.44 -7.08 3.91
CA GLY A 315 -12.39 -8.08 4.41
C GLY A 315 -11.73 -9.41 4.81
N ILE A 316 -12.52 -10.44 5.05
CA ILE A 316 -12.06 -11.79 5.45
C ILE A 316 -12.83 -12.88 4.71
N LEU A 317 -12.12 -13.89 4.24
CA LEU A 317 -12.65 -15.03 3.49
C LEU A 317 -12.29 -16.37 4.16
N PRO A 318 -13.17 -17.38 4.05
CA PRO A 318 -12.90 -18.72 4.55
C PRO A 318 -12.05 -19.55 3.59
N ALA A 319 -11.39 -20.59 4.11
CA ALA A 319 -10.54 -21.51 3.34
C ALA A 319 -11.21 -22.10 2.09
N ARG A 320 -12.55 -22.33 2.11
CA ARG A 320 -13.30 -22.83 0.94
C ARG A 320 -13.31 -21.89 -0.26
N LEU A 321 -12.93 -20.62 -0.08
CA LEU A 321 -12.80 -19.62 -1.12
C LEU A 321 -11.32 -19.35 -1.50
N ALA A 322 -10.40 -20.20 -1.07
CA ALA A 322 -8.96 -20.05 -1.33
C ALA A 322 -8.57 -20.21 -2.82
N ASP A 323 -9.47 -20.73 -3.65
CA ASP A 323 -9.27 -20.92 -5.10
C ASP A 323 -9.84 -19.75 -5.95
N VAL A 324 -10.38 -18.71 -5.30
CA VAL A 324 -10.82 -17.49 -5.98
C VAL A 324 -9.56 -16.69 -6.40
N PRO A 325 -9.45 -16.26 -7.68
CA PRO A 325 -8.33 -15.46 -8.13
C PRO A 325 -8.22 -14.14 -7.35
N MET A 326 -7.03 -13.83 -6.84
CA MET A 326 -6.78 -12.61 -6.07
C MET A 326 -6.32 -11.48 -6.99
N ASP A 327 -7.29 -10.66 -7.43
CA ASP A 327 -7.02 -9.45 -8.21
C ASP A 327 -8.16 -8.43 -8.02
N PHE A 328 -8.04 -7.28 -8.69
CA PHE A 328 -9.13 -6.30 -8.79
C PHE A 328 -10.35 -6.96 -9.43
N ASP A 329 -11.53 -6.60 -8.92
CA ASP A 329 -12.84 -7.01 -9.44
C ASP A 329 -13.19 -8.51 -9.29
N SER A 330 -12.31 -9.35 -8.70
CA SER A 330 -12.58 -10.78 -8.51
C SER A 330 -13.13 -11.14 -7.13
N LEU A 331 -12.80 -10.33 -6.12
CA LEU A 331 -13.19 -10.57 -4.73
C LEU A 331 -14.47 -9.82 -4.31
N GLN A 332 -14.93 -8.84 -5.10
CA GLN A 332 -16.12 -8.05 -4.81
C GLN A 332 -17.41 -8.86 -4.65
N PRO A 333 -17.66 -9.94 -5.42
CA PRO A 333 -18.83 -10.78 -5.21
C PRO A 333 -18.90 -11.42 -3.81
N TYR A 334 -17.76 -11.44 -3.11
CA TYR A 334 -17.62 -12.00 -1.75
C TYR A 334 -17.49 -10.90 -0.68
N GLY A 335 -17.76 -9.64 -1.01
CA GLY A 335 -17.63 -8.51 -0.09
C GLY A 335 -16.20 -8.15 0.27
N CYS A 336 -15.21 -8.60 -0.52
CA CYS A 336 -13.79 -8.39 -0.29
C CYS A 336 -13.11 -7.72 -1.48
N PHE A 337 -11.88 -7.23 -1.28
CA PHE A 337 -11.04 -6.71 -2.37
C PHE A 337 -9.55 -6.91 -2.08
N ILE A 338 -8.75 -6.93 -3.16
CA ILE A 338 -7.31 -7.18 -3.07
C ILE A 338 -6.52 -6.04 -2.41
N GLY A 339 -7.02 -4.81 -2.45
CA GLY A 339 -6.38 -3.66 -1.84
C GLY A 339 -4.91 -3.50 -2.22
N SER A 340 -4.06 -3.40 -1.21
CA SER A 340 -2.61 -3.32 -1.32
C SER A 340 -1.91 -4.68 -1.46
N ALA A 341 -2.67 -5.76 -1.67
CA ALA A 341 -2.19 -7.14 -1.73
C ALA A 341 -1.47 -7.62 -0.43
N ALA A 342 -1.97 -7.16 0.72
CA ALA A 342 -1.57 -7.70 2.02
C ALA A 342 -2.38 -8.95 2.33
N VAL A 343 -1.75 -10.11 2.28
CA VAL A 343 -2.39 -11.39 2.54
C VAL A 343 -2.05 -11.88 3.94
N ILE A 344 -3.06 -11.98 4.80
CA ILE A 344 -2.89 -12.46 6.19
C ILE A 344 -3.59 -13.80 6.32
N VAL A 345 -2.81 -14.85 6.55
CA VAL A 345 -3.30 -16.25 6.59
C VAL A 345 -3.56 -16.67 8.03
N LEU A 346 -4.77 -17.16 8.30
CA LEU A 346 -5.21 -17.68 9.59
C LEU A 346 -5.37 -19.20 9.52
N SER A 347 -5.10 -19.87 10.64
CA SER A 347 -5.26 -21.32 10.77
C SER A 347 -6.44 -21.71 11.66
N GLN A 348 -6.70 -23.00 11.80
CA GLN A 348 -7.70 -23.58 12.71
C GLN A 348 -7.48 -23.22 14.20
N HIS A 349 -6.29 -22.69 14.55
CA HIS A 349 -5.98 -22.20 15.90
C HIS A 349 -6.31 -20.73 16.11
N ASP A 350 -6.71 -20.02 15.06
CA ASP A 350 -7.10 -18.60 15.09
C ASP A 350 -8.63 -18.48 14.99
N ARG A 351 -9.17 -17.34 15.39
CA ARG A 351 -10.59 -17.04 15.26
C ARG A 351 -10.82 -15.82 14.38
N ALA A 352 -11.75 -15.96 13.44
CA ALA A 352 -12.11 -14.86 12.54
C ALA A 352 -12.68 -13.65 13.31
N VAL A 353 -13.46 -13.91 14.36
CA VAL A 353 -14.02 -12.88 15.23
C VAL A 353 -12.95 -12.06 15.95
N ASP A 354 -11.85 -12.66 16.37
CA ASP A 354 -10.78 -11.94 17.07
C ASP A 354 -9.96 -11.08 16.09
N ALA A 355 -9.73 -11.59 14.88
CA ALA A 355 -9.15 -10.80 13.78
C ALA A 355 -10.03 -9.59 13.46
N ALA A 356 -11.35 -9.79 13.33
CA ALA A 356 -12.29 -8.70 13.04
C ALA A 356 -12.36 -7.65 14.16
N ARG A 357 -12.37 -8.08 15.42
CA ARG A 357 -12.31 -7.16 16.57
C ARG A 357 -11.05 -6.31 16.56
N ASN A 358 -9.92 -6.90 16.23
CA ASN A 358 -8.65 -6.19 16.16
C ASN A 358 -8.64 -5.18 15.01
N VAL A 359 -9.09 -5.58 13.84
CA VAL A 359 -9.23 -4.71 12.66
C VAL A 359 -10.17 -3.54 12.94
N MET A 360 -11.34 -3.78 13.55
CA MET A 360 -12.27 -2.69 13.87
C MET A 360 -11.70 -1.70 14.89
N ARG A 361 -10.94 -2.18 15.90
CA ARG A 361 -10.21 -1.31 16.83
C ARG A 361 -9.18 -0.43 16.12
N PHE A 362 -8.48 -1.00 15.14
CA PHE A 362 -7.57 -0.26 14.28
C PHE A 362 -8.31 0.88 13.56
N PHE A 363 -9.44 0.60 12.89
CA PHE A 363 -10.20 1.64 12.20
C PHE A 363 -10.75 2.71 13.15
N ALA A 364 -11.19 2.34 14.34
CA ALA A 364 -11.65 3.30 15.35
C ALA A 364 -10.51 4.21 15.83
N HIS A 365 -9.30 3.67 16.00
CA HIS A 365 -8.11 4.42 16.40
C HIS A 365 -7.62 5.36 15.30
N GLU A 366 -7.61 4.90 14.06
CA GLU A 366 -7.09 5.64 12.88
C GLU A 366 -8.14 6.58 12.25
N SER A 367 -9.36 6.59 12.74
CA SER A 367 -10.37 7.55 12.27
C SER A 367 -9.88 8.98 12.47
N CYS A 368 -9.82 9.77 11.39
CA CYS A 368 -9.43 11.18 11.47
C CYS A 368 -10.42 12.06 12.23
N GLY A 369 -11.64 11.53 12.50
CA GLY A 369 -12.71 12.20 13.23
C GLY A 369 -13.55 13.20 12.41
N GLN A 370 -13.25 13.39 11.12
CA GLN A 370 -13.91 14.41 10.29
C GLN A 370 -15.39 14.11 10.06
N CYS A 371 -15.73 12.91 9.57
CA CYS A 371 -17.12 12.57 9.28
C CYS A 371 -17.76 11.71 10.38
N THR A 372 -19.02 12.02 10.71
CA THR A 372 -19.76 11.33 11.78
C THR A 372 -19.94 9.82 11.52
N PRO A 373 -20.27 9.35 10.31
CA PRO A 373 -20.46 7.91 10.07
C PRO A 373 -19.23 7.09 10.43
N CYS A 374 -18.03 7.52 10.04
CA CYS A 374 -16.78 6.85 10.39
C CYS A 374 -16.48 6.99 11.90
N ARG A 375 -16.43 8.23 12.43
CA ARG A 375 -16.06 8.51 13.82
C ARG A 375 -16.96 7.78 14.83
N ALA A 376 -18.26 7.91 14.68
CA ALA A 376 -19.23 7.30 15.58
C ALA A 376 -19.46 5.82 15.26
N GLY A 377 -19.45 5.47 13.96
CA GLY A 377 -19.70 4.11 13.49
C GLY A 377 -18.63 3.12 13.93
N THR A 378 -17.36 3.43 13.73
CA THR A 378 -16.27 2.55 14.15
C THR A 378 -16.24 2.35 15.67
N ALA A 379 -16.42 3.43 16.45
CA ALA A 379 -16.49 3.34 17.91
C ALA A 379 -17.69 2.49 18.39
N LYS A 380 -18.85 2.65 17.78
CA LYS A 380 -20.05 1.87 18.09
C LYS A 380 -19.87 0.40 17.68
N ALA A 381 -19.28 0.14 16.51
CA ALA A 381 -18.98 -1.22 16.06
C ALA A 381 -18.02 -1.93 17.04
N VAL A 382 -16.97 -1.29 17.51
CA VAL A 382 -16.07 -1.84 18.54
C VAL A 382 -16.83 -2.25 19.78
N ALA A 383 -17.76 -1.40 20.28
CA ALA A 383 -18.55 -1.68 21.47
C ALA A 383 -19.52 -2.86 21.26
N LEU A 384 -20.15 -2.96 20.09
CA LEU A 384 -21.06 -4.07 19.74
C LEU A 384 -20.29 -5.39 19.58
N MET A 385 -19.14 -5.35 18.92
CA MET A 385 -18.28 -6.52 18.69
C MET A 385 -17.57 -7.03 19.96
N ALA A 386 -17.53 -6.23 21.02
CA ALA A 386 -17.01 -6.66 22.32
C ALA A 386 -17.94 -7.65 23.02
N GLN A 387 -19.22 -7.70 22.65
CA GLN A 387 -20.18 -8.65 23.21
C GLN A 387 -19.89 -10.08 22.71
N PRO A 388 -20.17 -11.11 23.54
CA PRO A 388 -20.01 -12.51 23.13
C PRO A 388 -20.83 -12.87 21.89
N VAL A 389 -22.07 -12.38 21.84
CA VAL A 389 -23.02 -12.56 20.73
C VAL A 389 -23.19 -11.23 20.01
N TRP A 390 -23.01 -11.24 18.69
CA TRP A 390 -23.14 -10.02 17.92
C TRP A 390 -24.59 -9.75 17.50
N HIS A 391 -25.00 -8.50 17.63
CA HIS A 391 -26.29 -8.04 17.11
C HIS A 391 -26.15 -7.77 15.60
N ALA A 392 -26.24 -8.84 14.79
CA ALA A 392 -25.99 -8.80 13.36
C ALA A 392 -26.81 -7.73 12.60
N PRO A 393 -28.14 -7.57 12.80
CA PRO A 393 -28.90 -6.55 12.11
C PRO A 393 -28.37 -5.13 12.36
N LEU A 394 -28.08 -4.79 13.62
CA LEU A 394 -27.58 -3.48 13.97
C LEU A 394 -26.16 -3.22 13.41
N LEU A 395 -25.31 -4.23 13.40
CA LEU A 395 -23.97 -4.11 12.77
C LEU A 395 -24.08 -3.91 11.25
N ALA A 396 -25.02 -4.59 10.59
CA ALA A 396 -25.27 -4.42 9.15
C ALA A 396 -25.78 -3.01 8.82
N GLU A 397 -26.79 -2.51 9.56
CA GLU A 397 -27.30 -1.13 9.40
C GLU A 397 -26.20 -0.09 9.62
N LEU A 398 -25.41 -0.24 10.67
CA LEU A 398 -24.28 0.64 10.98
C LEU A 398 -23.23 0.60 9.86
N GLY A 399 -22.91 -0.59 9.35
CA GLY A 399 -22.00 -0.78 8.22
C GLY A 399 -22.51 -0.10 6.95
N GLN A 400 -23.81 -0.18 6.66
CA GLN A 400 -24.41 0.49 5.51
C GLN A 400 -24.27 2.02 5.61
N VAL A 401 -24.59 2.61 6.77
CA VAL A 401 -24.42 4.05 7.01
C VAL A 401 -22.96 4.49 6.84
N MET A 402 -22.01 3.66 7.33
CA MET A 402 -20.59 3.95 7.18
C MET A 402 -20.15 3.93 5.72
N ARG A 403 -20.60 2.96 4.92
CA ARG A 403 -20.31 2.88 3.48
C ARG A 403 -20.85 4.08 2.70
N ASP A 404 -22.12 4.42 2.93
CA ASP A 404 -22.83 5.40 2.12
C ASP A 404 -22.44 6.85 2.45
N ALA A 405 -22.12 7.14 3.72
CA ALA A 405 -21.96 8.52 4.18
C ALA A 405 -20.56 8.89 4.70
N SER A 406 -19.59 7.96 4.68
CA SER A 406 -18.20 8.32 5.00
C SER A 406 -17.52 9.01 3.81
N ILE A 407 -16.70 10.03 4.11
CA ILE A 407 -16.00 10.83 3.09
C ILE A 407 -14.95 10.01 2.33
N CYS A 408 -14.24 9.09 3.00
CA CYS A 408 -13.12 8.36 2.41
C CYS A 408 -13.21 6.85 2.63
N GLY A 409 -12.32 6.12 1.95
CA GLY A 409 -12.22 4.67 1.98
C GLY A 409 -12.03 4.06 3.37
N LEU A 410 -11.46 4.79 4.35
CA LEU A 410 -11.32 4.27 5.71
C LEU A 410 -12.69 3.90 6.31
N GLY A 411 -13.60 4.87 6.36
CA GLY A 411 -14.93 4.61 6.91
C GLY A 411 -15.79 3.71 6.02
N GLN A 412 -15.62 3.78 4.71
CA GLN A 412 -16.36 2.96 3.75
C GLN A 412 -15.96 1.47 3.80
N ALA A 413 -14.69 1.18 4.06
CA ALA A 413 -14.15 -0.18 4.08
C ALA A 413 -14.18 -0.84 5.47
N ALA A 414 -14.22 -0.08 6.54
CA ALA A 414 -14.20 -0.62 7.89
C ALA A 414 -15.28 -1.71 8.16
N PRO A 415 -16.50 -1.64 7.58
CA PRO A 415 -17.50 -2.69 7.76
C PRO A 415 -17.19 -4.02 7.08
N ASN A 416 -16.29 -4.06 6.07
CA ASN A 416 -16.07 -5.28 5.27
C ASN A 416 -15.65 -6.48 6.11
N ILE A 417 -14.84 -6.25 7.14
CA ILE A 417 -14.39 -7.33 8.03
C ILE A 417 -15.55 -7.89 8.86
N VAL A 418 -16.49 -7.05 9.27
CA VAL A 418 -17.70 -7.45 10.02
C VAL A 418 -18.62 -8.28 9.12
N ASP A 419 -18.88 -7.78 7.91
CA ASP A 419 -19.72 -8.45 6.94
C ASP A 419 -19.16 -9.84 6.57
N GLY A 420 -17.83 -9.93 6.41
CA GLY A 420 -17.16 -11.21 6.16
C GLY A 420 -17.34 -12.20 7.30
N VAL A 421 -17.25 -11.76 8.57
CA VAL A 421 -17.50 -12.64 9.72
C VAL A 421 -18.96 -13.06 9.78
N LEU A 422 -19.91 -12.15 9.60
CA LEU A 422 -21.33 -12.47 9.61
C LEU A 422 -21.72 -13.41 8.47
N ALA A 423 -21.12 -13.27 7.30
CA ALA A 423 -21.42 -14.11 6.13
C ALA A 423 -20.79 -15.52 6.19
N HIS A 424 -19.60 -15.63 6.75
CA HIS A 424 -18.79 -16.86 6.61
C HIS A 424 -18.45 -17.53 7.94
N PHE A 425 -18.51 -16.83 9.06
CA PHE A 425 -18.08 -17.28 10.39
C PHE A 425 -19.13 -16.97 11.46
N ALA A 426 -20.42 -16.94 11.07
CA ALA A 426 -21.54 -16.64 11.99
C ALA A 426 -21.54 -17.54 13.23
N HIS A 427 -21.06 -18.79 13.10
CA HIS A 427 -20.95 -19.74 14.21
C HIS A 427 -20.00 -19.28 15.33
N GLU A 428 -19.10 -18.34 15.05
CA GLU A 428 -18.22 -17.79 16.09
C GLU A 428 -18.86 -16.67 16.92
N VAL A 429 -19.99 -16.10 16.47
CA VAL A 429 -20.65 -14.91 17.04
C VAL A 429 -22.15 -15.08 17.27
N ALA A 430 -22.70 -16.21 16.90
CA ALA A 430 -24.07 -16.60 17.22
C ALA A 430 -24.22 -17.12 18.67
N PRO A 431 -25.46 -17.17 19.21
CA PRO A 431 -25.75 -17.72 20.54
C PRO A 431 -25.32 -19.18 20.68
#